data_08138238e5f5562fe0f77c831dad9fcc
#
_entry.id   08138238e5f5562fe0f77c831dad9fcc
#
_cell.length_a   1.000
_cell.length_b   1.000
_cell.length_c   1.000
_cell.angle_alpha   90.00
_cell.angle_beta   90.00
_cell.angle_gamma   90.00
#
_symmetry.space_group_name_H-M   'P 1'
#
loop_
_entity.id
_entity.type
_entity.pdbx_description
1 polymer ?
#
loop_
_entity_poly.entity_id
_entity_poly.type
_entity_poly.pdbx_seq_one_letter_code
_entity_poly.pdbx_strand_id
1 'polypeptide(L)'
;MKHAHELILGVSRDPIFGPVVMFGAGGVSVEVVDDTAIGLPPLDDVLGEALIARTRIGKLLAGFRDRAPADKAAILRSLNAVSQMVVDFPCIAGIDVNPLLTGPEGAVALDARIELDLARIEEEGPNPDLAVRPYPSGWEKTFRSASGAEYTLRPIRPADIALYPAFLEHVSQADIRLRFLGYRKAFPDEMLKRLTQLDYDREIAFVALDEKGALAGISRISADPNHESAEFGLLVRSDRQGQGIGRALMSHLVDYARADGLSRIEGIMFDENDKMIELARNLGFVIHDHPDDSTLELAVLTLK
;
A
#
# COMPACT_ATOMS: atom_id res chain seq x y z
N MET A 1 2.51 36.68 8.85
CA MET A 1 3.70 36.23 8.09
C MET A 1 4.17 37.30 7.12
N LYS A 2 5.34 37.87 7.31
CA LYS A 2 5.95 38.78 6.33
C LYS A 2 6.52 37.92 5.19
N HIS A 3 6.14 38.23 3.94
CA HIS A 3 6.60 37.51 2.74
C HIS A 3 6.10 36.04 2.60
N ALA A 4 4.90 35.75 3.05
CA ALA A 4 4.27 34.45 2.84
C ALA A 4 3.98 34.22 1.34
N HIS A 5 4.04 32.94 0.92
CA HIS A 5 3.49 32.48 -0.34
C HIS A 5 2.03 32.07 -0.14
N GLU A 6 1.19 32.37 -1.10
CA GLU A 6 -0.20 31.94 -1.15
C GLU A 6 -0.28 30.66 -1.97
N LEU A 7 -0.81 29.62 -1.36
CA LEU A 7 -1.01 28.32 -1.99
C LEU A 7 -2.49 27.98 -2.04
N ILE A 8 -2.87 27.12 -2.97
CA ILE A 8 -4.16 26.45 -3.00
C ILE A 8 -3.97 24.96 -2.75
N LEU A 9 -4.82 24.42 -1.86
CA LEU A 9 -5.05 23.00 -1.70
C LEU A 9 -6.52 22.71 -1.95
N GLY A 10 -6.80 21.81 -2.87
CA GLY A 10 -8.16 21.46 -3.23
C GLY A 10 -8.37 19.97 -3.31
N VAL A 11 -9.64 19.57 -3.21
CA VAL A 11 -10.13 18.25 -3.58
C VAL A 11 -11.32 18.46 -4.49
N SER A 12 -11.36 17.71 -5.56
CA SER A 12 -12.53 17.61 -6.44
C SER A 12 -12.74 16.15 -6.86
N ARG A 13 -13.92 15.82 -7.38
CA ARG A 13 -14.20 14.49 -7.93
C ARG A 13 -13.99 14.51 -9.44
N ASP A 14 -13.07 13.67 -9.90
CA ASP A 14 -12.89 13.34 -11.30
C ASP A 14 -13.88 12.21 -11.68
N PRO A 15 -14.51 12.27 -12.88
CA PRO A 15 -15.48 11.24 -13.28
C PRO A 15 -14.88 9.84 -13.45
N ILE A 16 -13.58 9.74 -13.68
CA ILE A 16 -12.87 8.47 -13.93
C ILE A 16 -12.09 8.03 -12.71
N PHE A 17 -11.36 8.97 -12.07
CA PHE A 17 -10.44 8.68 -10.99
C PHE A 17 -11.03 8.90 -9.59
N GLY A 18 -12.31 9.31 -9.50
CA GLY A 18 -12.89 9.65 -8.20
C GLY A 18 -12.23 10.88 -7.56
N PRO A 19 -12.01 10.91 -6.25
CA PRO A 19 -11.38 12.04 -5.59
C PRO A 19 -9.95 12.29 -6.08
N VAL A 20 -9.62 13.56 -6.34
CA VAL A 20 -8.27 14.01 -6.69
C VAL A 20 -7.87 15.17 -5.80
N VAL A 21 -6.60 15.21 -5.41
CA VAL A 21 -6.02 16.29 -4.61
C VAL A 21 -5.27 17.24 -5.54
N MET A 22 -5.57 18.55 -5.43
CA MET A 22 -4.93 19.60 -6.18
C MET A 22 -4.01 20.43 -5.27
N PHE A 23 -2.85 20.79 -5.78
CA PHE A 23 -1.89 21.71 -5.16
C PHE A 23 -1.40 22.73 -6.17
N GLY A 24 -1.21 23.99 -5.75
CA GLY A 24 -0.68 25.01 -6.65
C GLY A 24 -0.50 26.40 -6.02
N ALA A 25 -0.22 27.38 -6.89
CA ALA A 25 -0.22 28.78 -6.50
C ALA A 25 -1.64 29.25 -6.17
N GLY A 26 -1.81 29.87 -5.00
CA GLY A 26 -3.08 30.38 -4.48
C GLY A 26 -3.27 31.87 -4.68
N GLY A 27 -4.33 32.38 -4.02
CA GLY A 27 -4.67 33.80 -4.05
C GLY A 27 -5.27 34.27 -5.38
N VAL A 28 -5.25 35.59 -5.64
CA VAL A 28 -5.80 36.18 -6.88
C VAL A 28 -5.11 35.72 -8.17
N SER A 29 -3.98 35.04 -8.06
CA SER A 29 -3.19 34.59 -9.21
C SER A 29 -3.68 33.29 -9.82
N VAL A 30 -4.55 32.54 -9.14
CA VAL A 30 -5.01 31.17 -9.55
C VAL A 30 -5.63 31.19 -10.93
N GLU A 31 -6.47 32.18 -11.23
CA GLU A 31 -7.20 32.29 -12.49
C GLU A 31 -6.31 32.71 -13.69
N VAL A 32 -5.12 33.27 -13.42
CA VAL A 32 -4.26 33.86 -14.46
C VAL A 32 -3.04 33.00 -14.78
N VAL A 33 -2.51 32.24 -13.80
CA VAL A 33 -1.20 31.61 -13.92
C VAL A 33 -1.29 30.11 -14.21
N ASP A 34 -2.41 29.45 -13.93
CA ASP A 34 -2.64 27.99 -14.11
C ASP A 34 -1.44 27.16 -13.64
N ASP A 35 -1.00 27.41 -12.39
CA ASP A 35 0.12 26.70 -11.79
C ASP A 35 -0.39 25.72 -10.75
N THR A 36 -1.02 24.65 -11.22
CA THR A 36 -1.56 23.59 -10.39
C THR A 36 -1.05 22.22 -10.82
N ALA A 37 -1.04 21.28 -9.89
CA ALA A 37 -0.77 19.87 -10.12
C ALA A 37 -1.79 19.01 -9.37
N ILE A 38 -2.13 17.86 -9.93
CA ILE A 38 -3.11 16.92 -9.39
C ILE A 38 -2.41 15.62 -8.97
N GLY A 39 -2.79 15.08 -7.81
CA GLY A 39 -2.38 13.79 -7.30
C GLY A 39 -3.57 12.95 -6.89
N LEU A 40 -3.43 11.63 -6.92
CA LEU A 40 -4.43 10.68 -6.45
C LEU A 40 -4.23 10.40 -4.95
N PRO A 41 -5.26 10.55 -4.09
CA PRO A 41 -5.18 10.12 -2.71
C PRO A 41 -5.14 8.58 -2.60
N PRO A 42 -4.53 7.99 -1.55
CA PRO A 42 -3.84 8.69 -0.46
C PRO A 42 -2.46 9.22 -0.86
N LEU A 43 -2.10 10.40 -0.36
CA LEU A 43 -0.77 10.97 -0.49
C LEU A 43 0.07 10.66 0.76
N ASP A 44 1.35 10.40 0.53
CA ASP A 44 2.39 10.38 1.55
C ASP A 44 3.40 11.53 1.29
N ASP A 45 4.45 11.62 2.11
CA ASP A 45 5.46 12.66 1.97
C ASP A 45 6.17 12.60 0.60
N VAL A 46 6.40 11.39 0.05
CA VAL A 46 7.08 11.21 -1.24
C VAL A 46 6.19 11.68 -2.39
N LEU A 47 4.93 11.27 -2.39
CA LEU A 47 3.94 11.69 -3.39
C LEU A 47 3.61 13.18 -3.27
N GLY A 48 3.52 13.69 -2.04
CA GLY A 48 3.34 15.13 -1.77
C GLY A 48 4.52 15.96 -2.28
N GLU A 49 5.75 15.52 -2.07
CA GLU A 49 6.95 16.15 -2.63
C GLU A 49 6.95 16.15 -4.16
N ALA A 50 6.60 15.04 -4.76
CA ALA A 50 6.50 14.92 -6.22
C ALA A 50 5.40 15.84 -6.78
N LEU A 51 4.27 15.97 -6.07
CA LEU A 51 3.18 16.87 -6.45
C LEU A 51 3.64 18.34 -6.41
N ILE A 52 4.28 18.78 -5.33
CA ILE A 52 4.85 20.12 -5.18
C ILE A 52 5.86 20.40 -6.29
N ALA A 53 6.76 19.45 -6.59
CA ALA A 53 7.82 19.63 -7.60
C ALA A 53 7.29 19.80 -9.03
N ARG A 54 6.06 19.38 -9.33
CA ARG A 54 5.39 19.56 -10.63
C ARG A 54 4.87 20.97 -10.85
N THR A 55 4.82 21.81 -9.81
CA THR A 55 4.37 23.20 -9.90
C THR A 55 5.53 24.20 -10.01
N ARG A 56 5.26 25.39 -10.57
CA ARG A 56 6.24 26.47 -10.62
C ARG A 56 6.44 27.08 -9.23
N ILE A 57 5.36 27.19 -8.45
CA ILE A 57 5.42 27.68 -7.07
C ILE A 57 6.33 26.80 -6.21
N GLY A 58 6.39 25.50 -6.44
CA GLY A 58 7.28 24.57 -5.76
C GLY A 58 8.76 24.98 -5.82
N LYS A 59 9.20 25.59 -6.93
CA LYS A 59 10.56 26.12 -7.06
C LYS A 59 10.79 27.36 -6.20
N LEU A 60 9.76 28.20 -6.01
CA LEU A 60 9.85 29.39 -5.17
C LEU A 60 9.82 29.04 -3.68
N LEU A 61 9.14 27.94 -3.30
CA LEU A 61 9.09 27.45 -1.93
C LEU A 61 10.45 26.95 -1.44
N ALA A 62 11.34 26.54 -2.33
CA ALA A 62 12.71 26.16 -1.98
C ALA A 62 13.61 27.37 -1.59
N GLY A 63 13.09 28.59 -1.69
CA GLY A 63 13.83 29.84 -1.50
C GLY A 63 14.33 30.42 -2.82
N PHE A 64 14.15 31.71 -3.01
CA PHE A 64 14.59 32.40 -4.24
C PHE A 64 15.10 33.79 -3.92
N ARG A 65 16.34 34.11 -4.33
CA ARG A 65 17.05 35.37 -4.05
C ARG A 65 17.09 35.62 -2.53
N ASP A 66 16.54 36.74 -2.05
CA ASP A 66 16.55 37.14 -0.64
C ASP A 66 15.39 36.58 0.18
N ARG A 67 14.62 35.64 -0.36
CA ARG A 67 13.53 34.94 0.35
C ARG A 67 13.98 33.60 0.91
N ALA A 68 13.81 33.47 2.23
CA ALA A 68 14.06 32.19 2.90
C ALA A 68 13.11 31.10 2.37
N PRO A 69 13.51 29.80 2.38
CA PRO A 69 12.63 28.70 2.02
C PRO A 69 11.41 28.64 2.96
N ALA A 70 10.29 28.22 2.40
CA ALA A 70 9.09 27.93 3.18
C ALA A 70 9.26 26.65 4.00
N ASP A 71 8.47 26.50 5.06
CA ASP A 71 8.39 25.24 5.84
C ASP A 71 7.70 24.16 5.01
N LYS A 72 8.51 23.41 4.24
CA LYS A 72 8.07 22.31 3.39
C LYS A 72 7.35 21.22 4.20
N ALA A 73 7.79 20.94 5.42
CA ALA A 73 7.16 19.93 6.27
C ALA A 73 5.73 20.35 6.67
N ALA A 74 5.49 21.65 6.93
CA ALA A 74 4.14 22.15 7.19
C ALA A 74 3.23 22.03 5.97
N ILE A 75 3.75 22.26 4.77
CA ILE A 75 3.00 22.09 3.52
C ILE A 75 2.63 20.61 3.32
N LEU A 76 3.60 19.70 3.49
CA LEU A 76 3.37 18.26 3.37
C LEU A 76 2.35 17.76 4.39
N ARG A 77 2.43 18.20 5.65
CA ARG A 77 1.42 17.87 6.66
C ARG A 77 0.02 18.32 6.23
N SER A 78 -0.12 19.49 5.64
CA SER A 78 -1.41 20.02 5.15
C SER A 78 -1.94 19.19 3.98
N LEU A 79 -1.08 18.84 3.02
CA LEU A 79 -1.41 17.99 1.88
C LEU A 79 -1.87 16.60 2.34
N ASN A 80 -1.09 15.97 3.22
CA ASN A 80 -1.40 14.65 3.76
C ASN A 80 -2.70 14.66 4.57
N ALA A 81 -2.95 15.72 5.35
CA ALA A 81 -4.19 15.86 6.11
C ALA A 81 -5.41 15.96 5.20
N VAL A 82 -5.36 16.82 4.16
CA VAL A 82 -6.45 16.96 3.17
C VAL A 82 -6.67 15.63 2.42
N SER A 83 -5.59 14.97 2.02
CA SER A 83 -5.66 13.65 1.39
C SER A 83 -6.28 12.60 2.31
N GLN A 84 -5.89 12.56 3.58
CA GLN A 84 -6.43 11.61 4.55
C GLN A 84 -7.91 11.86 4.84
N MET A 85 -8.34 13.12 4.92
CA MET A 85 -9.77 13.45 5.08
C MET A 85 -10.63 12.83 3.98
N VAL A 86 -10.16 12.86 2.74
CA VAL A 86 -10.89 12.30 1.60
C VAL A 86 -10.90 10.76 1.63
N VAL A 87 -9.86 10.17 2.18
CA VAL A 87 -9.80 8.71 2.39
C VAL A 87 -10.79 8.27 3.47
N ASP A 88 -10.83 8.99 4.60
CA ASP A 88 -11.60 8.58 5.77
C ASP A 88 -13.09 8.96 5.69
N PHE A 89 -13.44 9.99 4.91
CA PHE A 89 -14.79 10.52 4.84
C PHE A 89 -15.35 10.48 3.41
N PRO A 90 -16.02 9.38 3.02
CA PRO A 90 -16.64 9.24 1.69
C PRO A 90 -17.63 10.35 1.33
N CYS A 91 -18.23 10.99 2.31
CA CYS A 91 -19.17 12.09 2.12
C CYS A 91 -18.52 13.41 1.65
N ILE A 92 -17.20 13.53 1.67
CA ILE A 92 -16.53 14.73 1.17
C ILE A 92 -16.63 14.76 -0.35
N ALA A 93 -17.37 15.74 -0.89
CA ALA A 93 -17.50 15.99 -2.32
C ALA A 93 -16.40 16.93 -2.84
N GLY A 94 -15.96 17.87 -2.01
CA GLY A 94 -14.92 18.83 -2.35
C GLY A 94 -14.29 19.50 -1.14
N ILE A 95 -13.03 19.92 -1.29
CA ILE A 95 -12.32 20.75 -0.31
C ILE A 95 -11.65 21.88 -1.11
N ASP A 96 -11.75 23.10 -0.58
CA ASP A 96 -11.04 24.27 -1.10
C ASP A 96 -10.41 25.04 0.06
N VAL A 97 -9.07 25.04 0.10
CA VAL A 97 -8.26 25.83 1.03
C VAL A 97 -7.50 26.86 0.21
N ASN A 98 -8.01 28.09 0.18
CA ASN A 98 -7.46 29.17 -0.63
C ASN A 98 -7.68 30.54 0.01
N PRO A 99 -6.59 31.22 0.49
CA PRO A 99 -5.22 30.77 0.43
C PRO A 99 -4.77 29.97 1.67
N LEU A 100 -3.85 29.02 1.44
CA LEU A 100 -2.96 28.52 2.48
C LEU A 100 -1.70 29.38 2.46
N LEU A 101 -1.53 30.25 3.47
CA LEU A 101 -0.31 31.04 3.61
C LEU A 101 0.82 30.19 4.14
N THR A 102 1.99 30.25 3.49
CA THR A 102 3.17 29.50 3.92
C THR A 102 4.43 30.37 3.89
N GLY A 103 5.31 30.13 4.85
CA GLY A 103 6.59 30.80 4.98
C GLY A 103 7.54 29.98 5.87
N PRO A 104 8.69 30.54 6.29
CA PRO A 104 9.64 29.83 7.15
C PRO A 104 9.07 29.42 8.52
N GLU A 105 7.99 30.05 8.96
CA GLU A 105 7.37 29.84 10.27
C GLU A 105 6.23 28.82 10.25
N GLY A 106 5.95 28.19 9.09
CA GLY A 106 4.90 27.19 8.93
C GLY A 106 3.87 27.52 7.85
N ALA A 107 2.70 26.90 7.95
CA ALA A 107 1.57 27.08 7.04
C ALA A 107 0.28 27.37 7.84
N VAL A 108 -0.58 28.29 7.33
CA VAL A 108 -1.84 28.67 7.95
C VAL A 108 -2.92 28.83 6.86
N ALA A 109 -4.01 28.09 6.98
CA ALA A 109 -5.18 28.27 6.14
C ALA A 109 -5.94 29.55 6.57
N LEU A 110 -6.22 30.44 5.65
CA LEU A 110 -7.01 31.65 5.91
C LEU A 110 -8.47 31.46 5.58
N ASP A 111 -8.75 30.68 4.55
CA ASP A 111 -10.11 30.26 4.18
C ASP A 111 -10.10 28.78 3.84
N ALA A 112 -11.14 28.07 4.30
CA ALA A 112 -11.31 26.67 4.01
C ALA A 112 -12.81 26.36 3.87
N ARG A 113 -13.16 25.67 2.79
CA ARG A 113 -14.51 25.20 2.49
C ARG A 113 -14.49 23.72 2.29
N ILE A 114 -15.50 23.05 2.84
CA ILE A 114 -15.72 21.62 2.63
C ILE A 114 -17.15 21.45 2.11
N GLU A 115 -17.26 20.81 0.97
CA GLU A 115 -18.52 20.42 0.37
C GLU A 115 -18.82 18.97 0.73
N LEU A 116 -20.03 18.69 1.21
CA LEU A 116 -20.47 17.36 1.63
C LEU A 116 -21.59 16.85 0.74
N ASP A 117 -21.49 15.59 0.37
CA ASP A 117 -22.59 14.82 -0.19
C ASP A 117 -23.40 14.21 0.97
N LEU A 118 -24.56 14.81 1.25
CA LEU A 118 -25.40 14.38 2.37
C LEU A 118 -26.00 12.98 2.18
N ALA A 119 -26.08 12.47 0.96
CA ALA A 119 -26.53 11.11 0.70
C ALA A 119 -25.55 10.05 1.21
N ARG A 120 -24.29 10.44 1.42
CA ARG A 120 -23.19 9.58 1.85
C ARG A 120 -22.73 9.85 3.28
N ILE A 121 -23.45 10.64 4.04
CA ILE A 121 -23.02 11.07 5.39
C ILE A 121 -22.90 9.92 6.39
N GLU A 122 -23.64 8.84 6.18
CA GLU A 122 -23.63 7.64 7.03
C GLU A 122 -22.64 6.57 6.53
N GLU A 123 -21.92 6.82 5.42
CA GLU A 123 -20.93 5.88 4.92
C GLU A 123 -19.68 5.93 5.82
N GLU A 124 -19.29 4.76 6.34
CA GLU A 124 -18.10 4.57 7.16
C GLU A 124 -17.00 3.84 6.39
N GLY A 125 -15.76 4.06 6.82
CA GLY A 125 -14.58 3.37 6.29
C GLY A 125 -13.93 4.11 5.15
N PRO A 126 -12.95 3.49 4.50
CA PRO A 126 -12.23 4.11 3.40
C PRO A 126 -13.17 4.43 2.24
N ASN A 127 -12.97 5.60 1.62
CA ASN A 127 -13.77 6.04 0.50
C ASN A 127 -13.69 5.03 -0.67
N PRO A 128 -14.81 4.42 -1.08
CA PRO A 128 -14.81 3.37 -2.11
C PRO A 128 -14.51 3.89 -3.52
N ASP A 129 -14.59 5.22 -3.73
CA ASP A 129 -14.34 5.84 -5.03
C ASP A 129 -12.86 6.17 -5.27
N LEU A 130 -11.97 5.81 -4.34
CA LEU A 130 -10.53 6.05 -4.51
C LEU A 130 -9.97 5.21 -5.66
N ALA A 131 -9.24 5.87 -6.58
CA ALA A 131 -8.52 5.17 -7.66
C ALA A 131 -7.36 4.33 -7.14
N VAL A 132 -6.82 4.65 -5.95
CA VAL A 132 -5.76 3.91 -5.28
C VAL A 132 -6.27 3.48 -3.91
N ARG A 133 -6.33 2.17 -3.67
CA ARG A 133 -6.73 1.66 -2.36
C ARG A 133 -5.71 2.05 -1.29
N PRO A 134 -6.14 2.59 -0.15
CA PRO A 134 -5.25 2.95 0.94
C PRO A 134 -4.62 1.70 1.58
N TYR A 135 -3.52 1.89 2.31
CA TYR A 135 -2.90 0.84 3.09
C TYR A 135 -3.91 0.19 4.04
N PRO A 136 -4.15 -1.14 3.96
CA PRO A 136 -5.20 -1.80 4.70
C PRO A 136 -4.79 -2.08 6.16
N SER A 137 -4.64 -1.04 6.98
CA SER A 137 -4.18 -1.09 8.37
C SER A 137 -5.04 -1.96 9.29
N GLY A 138 -6.32 -2.11 8.99
CA GLY A 138 -7.24 -2.99 9.73
C GLY A 138 -6.85 -4.47 9.72
N TRP A 139 -5.89 -4.85 8.87
CA TRP A 139 -5.36 -6.22 8.77
C TRP A 139 -4.05 -6.42 9.53
N GLU A 140 -3.70 -5.56 10.46
CA GLU A 140 -2.58 -5.77 11.37
C GLU A 140 -3.02 -6.60 12.57
N LYS A 141 -2.24 -7.65 12.91
CA LYS A 141 -2.48 -8.46 14.12
C LYS A 141 -1.19 -9.04 14.67
N THR A 142 -1.22 -9.46 15.93
CA THR A 142 -0.14 -10.22 16.55
C THR A 142 -0.39 -11.73 16.43
N PHE A 143 0.68 -12.48 16.33
CA PHE A 143 0.69 -13.95 16.33
C PHE A 143 1.82 -14.44 17.26
N ARG A 144 1.53 -15.44 18.08
CA ARG A 144 2.53 -16.10 18.90
C ARG A 144 2.85 -17.47 18.34
N SER A 145 4.12 -17.69 18.03
CA SER A 145 4.61 -18.97 17.48
C SER A 145 4.57 -20.10 18.50
N ALA A 146 4.74 -21.32 18.04
CA ALA A 146 4.84 -22.50 18.90
C ALA A 146 6.05 -22.43 19.88
N SER A 147 7.10 -21.69 19.53
CA SER A 147 8.25 -21.45 20.40
C SER A 147 8.01 -20.35 21.43
N GLY A 148 6.85 -19.67 21.42
CA GLY A 148 6.49 -18.55 22.30
C GLY A 148 6.93 -17.19 21.82
N ALA A 149 7.67 -17.08 20.69
CA ALA A 149 8.07 -15.81 20.10
C ALA A 149 6.85 -15.10 19.48
N GLU A 150 6.79 -13.79 19.68
CA GLU A 150 5.71 -12.96 19.14
C GLU A 150 6.11 -12.38 17.77
N TYR A 151 5.15 -12.31 16.88
CA TYR A 151 5.29 -11.74 15.54
C TYR A 151 4.15 -10.78 15.27
N THR A 152 4.46 -9.67 14.58
CA THR A 152 3.45 -8.79 14.00
C THR A 152 3.19 -9.23 12.56
N LEU A 153 1.94 -9.57 12.26
CA LEU A 153 1.46 -9.79 10.89
C LEU A 153 0.81 -8.49 10.42
N ARG A 154 1.28 -7.95 9.32
CA ARG A 154 0.69 -6.75 8.72
C ARG A 154 0.84 -6.75 7.20
N PRO A 155 0.05 -5.95 6.48
CA PRO A 155 0.30 -5.72 5.06
C PRO A 155 1.71 -5.17 4.83
N ILE A 156 2.31 -5.54 3.69
CA ILE A 156 3.64 -5.04 3.30
C ILE A 156 3.54 -3.55 2.96
N ARG A 157 4.64 -2.81 3.20
CA ARG A 157 4.77 -1.38 2.88
C ARG A 157 5.94 -1.17 1.91
N PRO A 158 5.95 -0.12 1.10
CA PRO A 158 7.10 0.20 0.24
C PRO A 158 8.43 0.28 0.99
N ALA A 159 8.43 0.80 2.23
CA ALA A 159 9.61 0.88 3.10
C ALA A 159 10.20 -0.48 3.47
N ASP A 160 9.42 -1.56 3.41
CA ASP A 160 9.88 -2.92 3.75
C ASP A 160 10.89 -3.48 2.74
N ILE A 161 11.11 -2.81 1.62
CA ILE A 161 12.20 -3.15 0.68
C ILE A 161 13.54 -3.26 1.41
N ALA A 162 13.77 -2.44 2.43
CA ALA A 162 15.00 -2.44 3.23
C ALA A 162 15.19 -3.73 4.05
N LEU A 163 14.13 -4.50 4.30
CA LEU A 163 14.18 -5.75 5.08
C LEU A 163 14.58 -6.96 4.23
N TYR A 164 14.40 -6.89 2.90
CA TYR A 164 14.60 -8.02 2.01
C TYR A 164 16.03 -8.57 1.98
N PRO A 165 17.10 -7.75 1.93
CA PRO A 165 18.46 -8.28 1.86
C PRO A 165 18.75 -9.21 3.05
N ALA A 166 18.50 -8.77 4.28
CA ALA A 166 18.71 -9.57 5.47
C ALA A 166 17.78 -10.80 5.54
N PHE A 167 16.55 -10.69 5.05
CA PHE A 167 15.62 -11.80 4.96
C PHE A 167 16.13 -12.89 4.00
N LEU A 168 16.57 -12.49 2.80
CA LEU A 168 17.02 -13.42 1.76
C LEU A 168 18.31 -14.14 2.12
N GLU A 169 19.20 -13.56 2.95
CA GLU A 169 20.37 -14.23 3.51
C GLU A 169 20.03 -15.47 4.33
N HIS A 170 18.81 -15.52 4.90
CA HIS A 170 18.31 -16.62 5.70
C HIS A 170 17.32 -17.53 4.97
N VAL A 171 17.18 -17.38 3.65
CA VAL A 171 16.35 -18.25 2.81
C VAL A 171 17.26 -19.12 1.93
N SER A 172 17.09 -20.44 2.03
CA SER A 172 17.88 -21.39 1.23
C SER A 172 17.53 -21.29 -0.25
N GLN A 173 18.49 -21.65 -1.11
CA GLN A 173 18.25 -21.73 -2.56
C GLN A 173 17.15 -22.75 -2.92
N ALA A 174 17.00 -23.80 -2.11
CA ALA A 174 15.91 -24.76 -2.25
C ALA A 174 14.55 -24.10 -2.00
N ASP A 175 14.39 -23.34 -0.92
CA ASP A 175 13.15 -22.62 -0.62
C ASP A 175 12.84 -21.55 -1.68
N ILE A 176 13.86 -20.86 -2.19
CA ILE A 176 13.70 -19.91 -3.31
C ILE A 176 13.20 -20.63 -4.56
N ARG A 177 13.80 -21.79 -4.91
CA ARG A 177 13.36 -22.60 -6.05
C ARG A 177 11.90 -23.05 -5.89
N LEU A 178 11.52 -23.55 -4.72
CA LEU A 178 10.16 -23.97 -4.45
C LEU A 178 9.15 -22.81 -4.56
N ARG A 179 9.53 -21.62 -4.09
CA ARG A 179 8.64 -20.44 -4.10
C ARG A 179 8.45 -19.84 -5.48
N PHE A 180 9.50 -19.81 -6.31
CA PHE A 180 9.50 -19.14 -7.61
C PHE A 180 9.45 -20.11 -8.80
N LEU A 181 9.21 -21.38 -8.54
CA LEU A 181 9.19 -22.46 -9.53
C LEU A 181 10.45 -22.46 -10.41
N GLY A 182 11.59 -22.11 -9.82
CA GLY A 182 12.86 -22.05 -10.53
C GLY A 182 14.00 -21.42 -9.73
N TYR A 183 15.21 -21.65 -10.21
CA TYR A 183 16.40 -21.10 -9.56
C TYR A 183 16.53 -19.60 -9.80
N ARG A 184 16.78 -18.83 -8.73
CA ARG A 184 17.08 -17.40 -8.77
C ARG A 184 18.39 -17.12 -8.05
N LYS A 185 19.35 -16.54 -8.76
CA LYS A 185 20.66 -16.18 -8.18
C LYS A 185 20.65 -14.82 -7.50
N ALA A 186 19.75 -13.93 -7.89
CA ALA A 186 19.69 -12.57 -7.38
C ALA A 186 18.25 -12.03 -7.43
N PHE A 187 17.99 -11.06 -6.56
CA PHE A 187 16.79 -10.26 -6.52
C PHE A 187 17.15 -8.80 -6.85
N PRO A 188 17.06 -8.37 -8.10
CA PRO A 188 17.35 -6.98 -8.49
C PRO A 188 16.42 -6.01 -7.78
N ASP A 189 16.88 -4.77 -7.54
CA ASP A 189 16.11 -3.71 -6.88
C ASP A 189 14.74 -3.49 -7.54
N GLU A 190 14.65 -3.58 -8.87
CA GLU A 190 13.40 -3.46 -9.61
C GLU A 190 12.40 -4.56 -9.23
N MET A 191 12.86 -5.78 -9.02
CA MET A 191 12.02 -6.87 -8.55
C MET A 191 11.59 -6.65 -7.09
N LEU A 192 12.49 -6.21 -6.22
CA LEU A 192 12.16 -5.92 -4.83
C LEU A 192 11.13 -4.78 -4.71
N LYS A 193 11.24 -3.74 -5.55
CA LYS A 193 10.23 -2.70 -5.66
C LYS A 193 8.86 -3.27 -6.03
N ARG A 194 8.79 -4.13 -7.07
CA ARG A 194 7.53 -4.79 -7.47
C ARG A 194 6.97 -5.70 -6.38
N LEU A 195 7.80 -6.25 -5.51
CA LEU A 195 7.37 -7.08 -4.39
C LEU A 195 6.86 -6.27 -3.19
N THR A 196 7.18 -4.98 -3.09
CA THR A 196 6.85 -4.12 -1.94
C THR A 196 5.90 -2.97 -2.27
N GLN A 197 5.89 -2.49 -3.53
CA GLN A 197 5.02 -1.41 -3.98
C GLN A 197 3.80 -2.01 -4.65
N LEU A 198 2.80 -2.38 -3.85
CA LEU A 198 1.61 -3.07 -4.32
C LEU A 198 0.47 -2.10 -4.62
N ASP A 199 -0.30 -2.44 -5.63
CA ASP A 199 -1.65 -1.96 -5.80
C ASP A 199 -2.58 -2.84 -4.96
N TYR A 200 -2.98 -2.35 -3.80
CA TYR A 200 -3.83 -3.10 -2.87
C TYR A 200 -5.22 -3.45 -3.42
N ASP A 201 -5.57 -2.95 -4.59
CA ASP A 201 -6.78 -3.34 -5.29
C ASP A 201 -6.69 -4.75 -5.88
N ARG A 202 -5.49 -5.13 -6.33
CA ARG A 202 -5.26 -6.43 -7.01
C ARG A 202 -4.30 -7.34 -6.26
N GLU A 203 -3.43 -6.78 -5.46
CA GLU A 203 -2.40 -7.54 -4.78
C GLU A 203 -2.35 -7.19 -3.31
N ILE A 204 -2.28 -8.19 -2.45
CA ILE A 204 -1.93 -8.02 -1.06
C ILE A 204 -0.78 -8.94 -0.69
N ALA A 205 0.15 -8.46 0.13
CA ALA A 205 1.14 -9.30 0.78
C ALA A 205 1.16 -8.99 2.27
N PHE A 206 1.24 -10.04 3.08
CA PHE A 206 1.42 -9.93 4.51
C PHE A 206 2.83 -10.32 4.89
N VAL A 207 3.45 -9.52 5.72
CA VAL A 207 4.77 -9.79 6.32
C VAL A 207 4.59 -10.23 7.77
N ALA A 208 5.43 -11.18 8.21
CA ALA A 208 5.60 -11.53 9.61
C ALA A 208 6.90 -10.91 10.10
N LEU A 209 6.82 -9.99 11.05
CA LEU A 209 7.96 -9.32 11.67
C LEU A 209 8.15 -9.83 13.10
N ASP A 210 9.36 -10.16 13.47
CA ASP A 210 9.69 -10.51 14.85
C ASP A 210 9.72 -9.27 15.77
N GLU A 211 9.93 -9.47 17.08
CA GLU A 211 9.97 -8.40 18.08
C GLU A 211 11.03 -7.32 17.80
N LYS A 212 12.03 -7.62 16.97
CA LYS A 212 13.07 -6.67 16.54
C LYS A 212 12.75 -5.99 15.22
N GLY A 213 11.58 -6.28 14.64
CA GLY A 213 11.17 -5.79 13.33
C GLY A 213 11.84 -6.52 12.15
N ALA A 214 12.54 -7.63 12.38
CA ALA A 214 13.15 -8.41 11.32
C ALA A 214 12.10 -9.28 10.60
N LEU A 215 12.21 -9.34 9.27
CA LEU A 215 11.30 -10.09 8.42
C LEU A 215 11.53 -11.61 8.57
N ALA A 216 10.50 -12.35 8.96
CA ALA A 216 10.53 -13.80 9.15
C ALA A 216 9.80 -14.59 8.08
N GLY A 217 8.80 -13.98 7.42
CA GLY A 217 8.04 -14.62 6.36
C GLY A 217 7.12 -13.66 5.63
N ILE A 218 6.68 -14.06 4.44
CA ILE A 218 5.82 -13.28 3.56
C ILE A 218 4.81 -14.22 2.91
N SER A 219 3.53 -13.86 2.94
CA SER A 219 2.50 -14.43 2.07
C SER A 219 1.96 -13.37 1.14
N ARG A 220 1.46 -13.77 -0.04
CA ARG A 220 0.92 -12.87 -1.07
C ARG A 220 -0.23 -13.55 -1.80
N ILE A 221 -1.20 -12.75 -2.23
CA ILE A 221 -2.12 -13.08 -3.31
C ILE A 221 -2.07 -12.01 -4.38
N SER A 222 -2.30 -12.42 -5.63
CA SER A 222 -2.48 -11.56 -6.79
C SER A 222 -3.76 -11.98 -7.49
N ALA A 223 -4.76 -11.09 -7.50
CA ALA A 223 -6.06 -11.37 -8.08
C ALA A 223 -6.04 -11.25 -9.60
N ASP A 224 -6.89 -12.04 -10.24
CA ASP A 224 -7.14 -11.93 -11.68
C ASP A 224 -7.86 -10.60 -12.02
N PRO A 225 -7.89 -10.19 -13.30
CA PRO A 225 -8.51 -8.94 -13.70
C PRO A 225 -10.02 -8.82 -13.38
N ASN A 226 -10.70 -9.95 -13.19
CA ASN A 226 -12.13 -10.00 -12.88
C ASN A 226 -12.40 -10.05 -11.38
N HIS A 227 -11.34 -10.11 -10.56
CA HIS A 227 -11.41 -10.23 -9.09
C HIS A 227 -12.22 -11.48 -8.63
N GLU A 228 -12.13 -12.57 -9.40
CA GLU A 228 -12.82 -13.82 -9.09
C GLU A 228 -11.90 -14.83 -8.40
N SER A 229 -10.65 -14.92 -8.86
CA SER A 229 -9.63 -15.81 -8.33
C SER A 229 -8.32 -15.09 -8.05
N ALA A 230 -7.52 -15.63 -7.14
CA ALA A 230 -6.20 -15.10 -6.85
C ALA A 230 -5.16 -16.19 -6.70
N GLU A 231 -3.95 -15.95 -7.24
CA GLU A 231 -2.80 -16.82 -7.03
C GLU A 231 -2.08 -16.46 -5.73
N PHE A 232 -1.78 -17.48 -4.91
CA PHE A 232 -1.04 -17.27 -3.67
C PHE A 232 0.44 -17.62 -3.78
N GLY A 233 1.21 -17.07 -2.85
CA GLY A 233 2.59 -17.48 -2.63
C GLY A 233 3.03 -17.24 -1.20
N LEU A 234 3.88 -18.14 -0.70
CA LEU A 234 4.41 -18.11 0.67
C LEU A 234 5.92 -18.31 0.65
N LEU A 235 6.62 -17.53 1.47
CA LEU A 235 8.05 -17.73 1.74
C LEU A 235 8.34 -17.43 3.21
N VAL A 236 8.97 -18.37 3.91
CA VAL A 236 9.37 -18.23 5.31
C VAL A 236 10.87 -18.48 5.41
N ARG A 237 11.58 -17.70 6.22
CA ARG A 237 13.01 -17.94 6.50
C ARG A 237 13.24 -19.39 6.82
N SER A 238 14.27 -20.00 6.21
CA SER A 238 14.57 -21.42 6.36
C SER A 238 14.85 -21.82 7.81
N ASP A 239 15.50 -20.95 8.58
CA ASP A 239 15.81 -21.13 10.01
C ASP A 239 14.60 -20.89 10.94
N ARG A 240 13.47 -20.45 10.43
CA ARG A 240 12.23 -20.17 11.17
C ARG A 240 11.07 -21.06 10.77
N GLN A 241 11.28 -22.01 9.85
CA GLN A 241 10.25 -22.97 9.44
C GLN A 241 9.87 -23.91 10.63
N GLY A 242 8.69 -24.52 10.56
CA GLY A 242 8.18 -25.40 11.64
C GLY A 242 7.66 -24.68 12.90
N GLN A 243 7.69 -23.35 12.94
CA GLN A 243 7.25 -22.56 14.11
C GLN A 243 5.80 -22.04 13.97
N GLY A 244 5.08 -22.42 12.92
CA GLY A 244 3.71 -21.99 12.67
C GLY A 244 3.56 -20.69 11.89
N ILE A 245 4.67 -19.99 11.55
CA ILE A 245 4.65 -18.69 10.84
C ILE A 245 3.94 -18.83 9.48
N GLY A 246 4.30 -19.86 8.69
CA GLY A 246 3.67 -20.07 7.38
C GLY A 246 2.17 -20.31 7.49
N ARG A 247 1.72 -21.07 8.49
CA ARG A 247 0.29 -21.31 8.75
C ARG A 247 -0.41 -20.00 9.14
N ALA A 248 0.18 -19.21 10.03
CA ALA A 248 -0.40 -17.94 10.45
C ALA A 248 -0.55 -16.96 9.29
N LEU A 249 0.48 -16.83 8.44
CA LEU A 249 0.47 -15.99 7.25
C LEU A 249 -0.59 -16.45 6.24
N MET A 250 -0.64 -17.76 5.93
CA MET A 250 -1.61 -18.29 4.95
C MET A 250 -3.04 -18.23 5.48
N SER A 251 -3.27 -18.52 6.76
CA SER A 251 -4.61 -18.39 7.35
C SER A 251 -5.08 -16.93 7.27
N HIS A 252 -4.20 -15.97 7.60
CA HIS A 252 -4.50 -14.56 7.51
C HIS A 252 -4.80 -14.09 6.08
N LEU A 253 -4.05 -14.62 5.11
CA LEU A 253 -4.26 -14.38 3.70
C LEU A 253 -5.63 -14.90 3.21
N VAL A 254 -6.03 -16.10 3.66
CA VAL A 254 -7.34 -16.69 3.37
C VAL A 254 -8.47 -15.87 3.97
N ASP A 255 -8.31 -15.38 5.21
CA ASP A 255 -9.28 -14.51 5.87
C ASP A 255 -9.47 -13.20 5.09
N TYR A 256 -8.36 -12.59 4.66
CA TYR A 256 -8.39 -11.40 3.82
C TYR A 256 -9.12 -11.66 2.50
N ALA A 257 -8.77 -12.72 1.79
CA ALA A 257 -9.37 -13.04 0.49
C ALA A 257 -10.89 -13.27 0.57
N ARG A 258 -11.39 -13.86 1.68
CA ARG A 258 -12.83 -13.96 1.93
C ARG A 258 -13.48 -12.60 2.14
N ALA A 259 -12.87 -11.74 2.95
CA ALA A 259 -13.37 -10.40 3.21
C ALA A 259 -13.33 -9.49 1.97
N ASP A 260 -12.33 -9.70 1.09
CA ASP A 260 -12.17 -8.99 -0.17
C ASP A 260 -13.13 -9.51 -1.28
N GLY A 261 -13.91 -10.57 -1.00
CA GLY A 261 -14.95 -11.10 -1.90
C GLY A 261 -14.45 -12.03 -2.99
N LEU A 262 -13.20 -12.49 -2.94
CA LEU A 262 -12.68 -13.47 -3.87
C LEU A 262 -13.46 -14.80 -3.76
N SER A 263 -13.68 -15.44 -4.90
CA SER A 263 -14.40 -16.72 -4.97
C SER A 263 -13.50 -17.91 -4.69
N ARG A 264 -12.22 -17.82 -5.05
CA ARG A 264 -11.22 -18.88 -4.86
C ARG A 264 -9.81 -18.34 -4.75
N ILE A 265 -8.96 -19.12 -4.10
CA ILE A 265 -7.50 -18.95 -4.09
C ILE A 265 -6.88 -20.19 -4.69
N GLU A 266 -5.87 -20.01 -5.54
CA GLU A 266 -5.14 -21.11 -6.15
C GLU A 266 -3.63 -20.87 -6.07
N GLY A 267 -2.84 -21.94 -6.18
CA GLY A 267 -1.39 -21.83 -6.20
C GLY A 267 -0.76 -23.08 -6.79
N ILE A 268 0.30 -22.85 -7.57
CA ILE A 268 1.08 -23.89 -8.20
C ILE A 268 2.31 -24.18 -7.34
N MET A 269 2.65 -25.44 -7.16
CA MET A 269 3.81 -25.86 -6.40
C MET A 269 4.40 -27.14 -6.98
N PHE A 270 5.67 -27.40 -6.73
CA PHE A 270 6.27 -28.68 -7.09
C PHE A 270 5.64 -29.83 -6.28
N ASP A 271 5.48 -31.00 -6.89
CA ASP A 271 5.00 -32.24 -6.27
C ASP A 271 5.90 -32.68 -5.09
N GLU A 272 7.20 -32.34 -5.13
CA GLU A 272 8.17 -32.59 -4.06
C GLU A 272 8.07 -31.61 -2.87
N ASN A 273 7.18 -30.61 -2.92
CA ASN A 273 7.02 -29.62 -1.85
C ASN A 273 6.04 -30.10 -0.77
N ASP A 274 6.34 -31.24 -0.16
CA ASP A 274 5.50 -31.89 0.86
C ASP A 274 5.02 -30.92 1.94
N LYS A 275 5.89 -30.00 2.42
CA LYS A 275 5.55 -29.05 3.47
C LYS A 275 4.45 -28.09 3.05
N MET A 276 4.50 -27.60 1.81
CA MET A 276 3.49 -26.66 1.30
C MET A 276 2.20 -27.38 0.99
N ILE A 277 2.27 -28.59 0.43
CA ILE A 277 1.13 -29.46 0.15
C ILE A 277 0.39 -29.80 1.45
N GLU A 278 1.11 -30.20 2.49
CA GLU A 278 0.53 -30.48 3.82
C GLU A 278 -0.12 -29.24 4.42
N LEU A 279 0.56 -28.09 4.36
CA LEU A 279 0.02 -26.82 4.85
C LEU A 279 -1.26 -26.44 4.12
N ALA A 280 -1.28 -26.53 2.79
CA ALA A 280 -2.45 -26.24 1.96
C ALA A 280 -3.63 -27.17 2.31
N ARG A 281 -3.40 -28.48 2.40
CA ARG A 281 -4.44 -29.44 2.83
C ARG A 281 -5.01 -29.11 4.21
N ASN A 282 -4.15 -28.75 5.17
CA ASN A 282 -4.56 -28.36 6.52
C ASN A 282 -5.36 -27.05 6.60
N LEU A 283 -5.29 -26.23 5.55
CA LEU A 283 -6.09 -25.01 5.38
C LEU A 283 -7.34 -25.21 4.51
N GLY A 284 -7.58 -26.45 4.06
CA GLY A 284 -8.76 -26.82 3.29
C GLY A 284 -8.62 -26.72 1.77
N PHE A 285 -7.40 -26.52 1.27
CA PHE A 285 -7.16 -26.60 -0.17
C PHE A 285 -7.29 -28.03 -0.68
N VAL A 286 -7.88 -28.18 -1.85
CA VAL A 286 -7.88 -29.42 -2.62
C VAL A 286 -6.66 -29.39 -3.54
N ILE A 287 -5.90 -30.48 -3.57
CA ILE A 287 -4.69 -30.62 -4.38
C ILE A 287 -5.04 -31.46 -5.61
N HIS A 288 -4.69 -30.96 -6.76
CA HIS A 288 -4.87 -31.62 -8.07
C HIS A 288 -3.54 -31.69 -8.81
N ASP A 289 -3.39 -32.72 -9.65
CA ASP A 289 -2.28 -32.75 -10.61
C ASP A 289 -2.37 -31.55 -11.55
N HIS A 290 -1.24 -30.92 -11.87
CA HIS A 290 -1.24 -29.81 -12.83
C HIS A 290 -1.49 -30.36 -14.25
N PRO A 291 -2.40 -29.74 -15.05
CA PRO A 291 -2.83 -30.32 -16.32
C PRO A 291 -1.73 -30.46 -17.37
N ASP A 292 -0.72 -29.59 -17.34
CA ASP A 292 0.31 -29.51 -18.37
C ASP A 292 1.70 -29.94 -17.90
N ASP A 293 1.91 -30.19 -16.59
CA ASP A 293 3.23 -30.56 -16.03
C ASP A 293 3.08 -31.49 -14.83
N SER A 294 3.47 -32.74 -15.00
CA SER A 294 3.38 -33.78 -13.98
C SER A 294 4.31 -33.59 -12.77
N THR A 295 5.21 -32.62 -12.80
CA THR A 295 6.09 -32.25 -11.68
C THR A 295 5.49 -31.16 -10.80
N LEU A 296 4.28 -30.68 -11.17
CA LEU A 296 3.57 -29.60 -10.48
C LEU A 296 2.22 -30.07 -9.96
N GLU A 297 1.83 -29.49 -8.85
CA GLU A 297 0.53 -29.62 -8.21
C GLU A 297 -0.20 -28.28 -8.22
N LEU A 298 -1.52 -28.31 -8.37
CA LEU A 298 -2.41 -27.15 -8.27
C LEU A 298 -3.23 -27.28 -6.99
N ALA A 299 -3.00 -26.38 -6.04
CA ALA A 299 -3.81 -26.25 -4.84
C ALA A 299 -4.93 -25.24 -5.07
N VAL A 300 -6.18 -25.62 -4.78
CA VAL A 300 -7.37 -24.77 -4.97
C VAL A 300 -8.17 -24.72 -3.68
N LEU A 301 -8.52 -23.52 -3.20
CA LEU A 301 -9.44 -23.30 -2.10
C LEU A 301 -10.62 -22.46 -2.58
N THR A 302 -11.80 -23.01 -2.53
CA THR A 302 -13.06 -22.26 -2.74
C THR A 302 -13.42 -21.52 -1.46
N LEU A 303 -13.73 -20.22 -1.56
CA LEU A 303 -13.95 -19.33 -0.43
C LEU A 303 -15.42 -19.10 -0.08
N LYS A 304 -16.33 -19.51 -0.99
CA LYS A 304 -17.79 -19.39 -0.82
C LYS A 304 -18.38 -20.54 -0.05
#